data_ab7dbbce56c9109dfdc0f460b18cefba
#
_entry.id   ab7dbbce56c9109dfdc0f460b18cefba
#
_cell.length_a   1.000
_cell.length_b   1.000
_cell.length_c   1.000
_cell.angle_alpha   90.00
_cell.angle_beta   90.00
_cell.angle_gamma   90.00
#
_symmetry.space_group_name_H-M   'P 1'
#
loop_
_entity.id
_entity.type
_entity.pdbx_description
1 polymer ?
#
loop_
_entity_poly.entity_id
_entity_poly.type
_entity_poly.pdbx_seq_one_letter_code
_entity_poly.pdbx_strand_id
1 'polypeptide(L)'
;HIVSRRQRQMCIRDRNKTLKEVQQILADNACEHEVFLEDKDALGYKGYDLVLVIGGDGSMLSAAKLFSHLNCPFLGVNLGKVGFMADLDSENLITELPEVLSGKNLVEEKETLSCTYNGEEYTAFNEIVLHTQKSYKLMHFELKIEDNLIYRKRADGLIISTSNGSTAYSLSAGGPILSPDVKGLVITSLNPLSLSARPLIVPSDSKIEVNLIKTPSDLNSFIIIDGNQEIKIEDRKDFKVTKSDKSFKLLHPVGHDFFKTCRDKLHWSLSKDENSSN
;
A
#
# COMPACT_ATOMS: atom_id res chain seq x y z
N HIS A 1 -12.73 -3.35 6.08
CA HIS A 1 -14.16 -3.09 5.78
C HIS A 1 -14.90 -2.37 6.91
N ILE A 2 -14.54 -1.11 7.23
CA ILE A 2 -15.40 -0.26 8.05
C ILE A 2 -15.79 0.94 7.20
N VAL A 3 -16.85 0.75 6.41
CA VAL A 3 -17.58 1.83 5.77
C VAL A 3 -18.97 1.85 6.38
N SER A 4 -19.48 3.03 6.71
CA SER A 4 -20.84 3.17 7.28
C SER A 4 -21.89 2.49 6.38
N ARG A 5 -22.99 1.99 6.95
CA ARG A 5 -24.02 1.26 6.17
C ARG A 5 -24.51 2.02 4.92
N ARG A 6 -24.55 3.36 4.96
CA ARG A 6 -24.95 4.20 3.81
C ARG A 6 -23.87 4.25 2.73
N GLN A 7 -22.60 4.37 3.10
CA GLN A 7 -21.48 4.35 2.16
C GLN A 7 -21.32 2.97 1.51
N ARG A 8 -21.53 1.86 2.25
CA ARG A 8 -21.56 0.52 1.68
C ARG A 8 -22.61 0.34 0.60
N GLN A 9 -23.83 0.86 0.80
CA GLN A 9 -24.90 0.72 -0.20
C GLN A 9 -24.61 1.52 -1.47
N MET A 10 -24.06 2.73 -1.36
CA MET A 10 -23.67 3.54 -2.52
C MET A 10 -22.50 2.89 -3.28
N CYS A 11 -21.43 2.49 -2.60
CA CYS A 11 -20.29 1.80 -3.23
C CYS A 11 -20.68 0.47 -3.90
N ILE A 12 -21.63 -0.30 -3.36
CA ILE A 12 -22.11 -1.54 -3.97
C ILE A 12 -22.88 -1.26 -5.27
N ARG A 13 -23.69 -0.21 -5.31
CA ARG A 13 -24.48 0.12 -6.49
C ARG A 13 -23.59 0.60 -7.65
N ASP A 14 -22.66 1.47 -7.37
CA ASP A 14 -21.71 1.99 -8.35
C ASP A 14 -20.76 0.88 -8.82
N ARG A 15 -20.27 0.04 -7.91
CA ARG A 15 -19.46 -1.14 -8.24
C ARG A 15 -20.21 -2.09 -9.20
N ASN A 16 -21.49 -2.35 -8.98
CA ASN A 16 -22.28 -3.23 -9.84
C ASN A 16 -22.51 -2.65 -11.23
N LYS A 17 -22.63 -1.32 -11.34
CA LYS A 17 -22.71 -0.64 -12.63
C LYS A 17 -21.38 -0.77 -13.37
N THR A 18 -20.29 -0.35 -12.76
CA THR A 18 -18.94 -0.43 -13.33
C THR A 18 -18.55 -1.88 -13.67
N LEU A 19 -18.92 -2.85 -12.84
CA LEU A 19 -18.69 -4.28 -13.14
C LEU A 19 -19.36 -4.69 -14.46
N LYS A 20 -20.61 -4.30 -14.69
CA LYS A 20 -21.31 -4.63 -15.95
C LYS A 20 -20.65 -3.97 -17.16
N GLU A 21 -20.21 -2.72 -17.00
CA GLU A 21 -19.48 -1.99 -18.05
C GLU A 21 -18.14 -2.67 -18.37
N VAL A 22 -17.37 -3.05 -17.34
CA VAL A 22 -16.12 -3.82 -17.51
C VAL A 22 -16.39 -5.15 -18.23
N GLN A 23 -17.38 -5.91 -17.77
CA GLN A 23 -17.72 -7.20 -18.40
C GLN A 23 -18.11 -7.05 -19.87
N GLN A 24 -18.87 -6.00 -20.22
CA GLN A 24 -19.23 -5.71 -21.61
C GLN A 24 -17.97 -5.40 -22.44
N ILE A 25 -17.08 -4.54 -21.94
CA ILE A 25 -15.84 -4.20 -22.63
C ILE A 25 -14.96 -5.43 -22.83
N LEU A 26 -14.82 -6.27 -21.80
CA LEU A 26 -14.06 -7.54 -21.91
C LEU A 26 -14.64 -8.46 -22.96
N ALA A 27 -15.96 -8.62 -23.00
CA ALA A 27 -16.65 -9.43 -24.02
C ALA A 27 -16.46 -8.87 -25.43
N ASP A 28 -16.59 -7.56 -25.61
CA ASP A 28 -16.40 -6.88 -26.91
C ASP A 28 -14.95 -7.00 -27.43
N ASN A 29 -13.98 -7.20 -26.52
CA ASN A 29 -12.56 -7.42 -26.84
C ASN A 29 -12.17 -8.92 -26.83
N ALA A 30 -13.13 -9.83 -26.81
CA ALA A 30 -12.93 -11.28 -26.79
C ALA A 30 -12.04 -11.77 -25.61
N CYS A 31 -12.10 -11.11 -24.48
CA CYS A 31 -11.39 -11.48 -23.25
C CYS A 31 -12.26 -12.40 -22.41
N GLU A 32 -11.79 -13.63 -22.17
CA GLU A 32 -12.40 -14.52 -21.19
C GLU A 32 -12.17 -13.97 -19.79
N HIS A 33 -13.19 -14.00 -18.94
CA HIS A 33 -13.08 -13.46 -17.60
C HIS A 33 -13.90 -14.21 -16.56
N GLU A 34 -13.45 -14.17 -15.33
CA GLU A 34 -14.16 -14.62 -14.14
C GLU A 34 -14.32 -13.49 -13.14
N VAL A 35 -15.37 -13.53 -12.34
CA VAL A 35 -15.69 -12.49 -11.36
C VAL A 35 -15.60 -13.04 -9.95
N PHE A 36 -14.77 -12.43 -9.15
CA PHE A 36 -14.61 -12.74 -7.73
C PHE A 36 -15.24 -11.62 -6.88
N LEU A 37 -16.24 -11.95 -6.10
CA LEU A 37 -16.94 -11.00 -5.22
C LEU A 37 -16.48 -11.10 -3.77
N GLU A 38 -15.92 -12.24 -3.37
CA GLU A 38 -15.41 -12.52 -2.02
C GLU A 38 -14.02 -13.16 -2.09
N ASP A 39 -13.22 -12.91 -1.05
CA ASP A 39 -11.84 -13.41 -0.95
C ASP A 39 -11.73 -14.94 -0.95
N LYS A 40 -12.82 -15.64 -0.62
CA LYS A 40 -12.85 -17.11 -0.52
C LYS A 40 -12.85 -17.82 -1.88
N ASP A 41 -13.26 -17.13 -2.93
CA ASP A 41 -13.44 -17.70 -4.26
C ASP A 41 -12.12 -17.79 -5.04
N ALA A 42 -11.06 -17.14 -4.55
CA ALA A 42 -9.80 -16.94 -5.28
C ALA A 42 -8.74 -18.04 -5.09
N LEU A 43 -8.97 -18.99 -4.19
CA LEU A 43 -7.99 -20.03 -3.86
C LEU A 43 -7.99 -21.17 -4.89
N GLY A 44 -6.91 -21.29 -5.65
CA GLY A 44 -6.67 -22.44 -6.53
C GLY A 44 -6.66 -22.17 -8.05
N TYR A 45 -6.91 -20.95 -8.46
CA TYR A 45 -6.88 -20.56 -9.88
C TYR A 45 -5.46 -20.35 -10.39
N LYS A 46 -5.24 -20.69 -11.65
CA LYS A 46 -3.96 -20.55 -12.36
C LYS A 46 -4.21 -20.09 -13.79
N GLY A 47 -3.25 -19.33 -14.35
CA GLY A 47 -3.26 -19.03 -15.78
C GLY A 47 -4.03 -17.76 -16.17
N TYR A 48 -4.12 -16.78 -15.29
CA TYR A 48 -4.63 -15.44 -15.65
C TYR A 48 -3.50 -14.54 -16.17
N ASP A 49 -3.83 -13.75 -17.18
CA ASP A 49 -2.92 -12.76 -17.78
C ASP A 49 -3.02 -11.40 -17.08
N LEU A 50 -4.13 -11.12 -16.38
CA LEU A 50 -4.41 -9.85 -15.74
C LEU A 50 -5.39 -10.04 -14.57
N VAL A 51 -5.14 -9.35 -13.46
CA VAL A 51 -6.12 -9.14 -12.38
C VAL A 51 -6.66 -7.71 -12.47
N LEU A 52 -7.95 -7.57 -12.81
CA LEU A 52 -8.63 -6.29 -12.84
C LEU A 52 -9.39 -6.08 -11.52
N VAL A 53 -9.11 -4.98 -10.84
CA VAL A 53 -9.67 -4.67 -9.52
C VAL A 53 -10.60 -3.46 -9.61
N ILE A 54 -11.87 -3.63 -9.26
CA ILE A 54 -12.82 -2.51 -9.20
C ILE A 54 -12.91 -2.00 -7.76
N GLY A 55 -12.25 -0.86 -7.50
CA GLY A 55 -12.16 -0.25 -6.18
C GLY A 55 -10.97 0.70 -6.07
N GLY A 56 -10.71 1.23 -4.89
CA GLY A 56 -9.57 2.11 -4.62
C GLY A 56 -8.30 1.35 -4.20
N ASP A 57 -7.28 2.11 -3.76
CA ASP A 57 -5.96 1.58 -3.36
C ASP A 57 -6.05 0.45 -2.31
N GLY A 58 -6.97 0.54 -1.34
CA GLY A 58 -7.18 -0.54 -0.36
C GLY A 58 -7.70 -1.84 -0.97
N SER A 59 -8.53 -1.77 -2.03
CA SER A 59 -8.97 -2.96 -2.77
C SER A 59 -7.83 -3.56 -3.59
N MET A 60 -6.96 -2.71 -4.15
CA MET A 60 -5.75 -3.13 -4.86
C MET A 60 -4.81 -3.89 -3.93
N LEU A 61 -4.55 -3.38 -2.70
CA LEU A 61 -3.72 -4.06 -1.71
C LEU A 61 -4.31 -5.42 -1.30
N SER A 62 -5.62 -5.51 -1.10
CA SER A 62 -6.28 -6.77 -0.78
C SER A 62 -6.16 -7.77 -1.91
N ALA A 63 -6.41 -7.34 -3.15
CA ALA A 63 -6.26 -8.19 -4.34
C ALA A 63 -4.79 -8.62 -4.53
N ALA A 64 -3.84 -7.72 -4.34
CA ALA A 64 -2.42 -8.04 -4.45
C ALA A 64 -2.00 -9.14 -3.46
N LYS A 65 -2.47 -9.09 -2.21
CA LYS A 65 -2.21 -10.15 -1.23
C LYS A 65 -2.81 -11.50 -1.66
N LEU A 66 -4.03 -11.46 -2.15
CA LEU A 66 -4.78 -12.67 -2.51
C LEU A 66 -4.23 -13.35 -3.77
N PHE A 67 -3.91 -12.55 -4.79
CA PHE A 67 -3.54 -13.02 -6.13
C PHE A 67 -2.04 -12.90 -6.44
N SER A 68 -1.18 -12.53 -5.47
CA SER A 68 0.28 -12.40 -5.69
C SER A 68 0.93 -13.67 -6.25
N HIS A 69 0.33 -14.84 -5.99
CA HIS A 69 0.81 -16.13 -6.48
C HIS A 69 0.63 -16.34 -8.00
N LEU A 70 -0.22 -15.53 -8.66
CA LEU A 70 -0.51 -15.65 -10.09
C LEU A 70 0.60 -15.07 -10.97
N ASN A 71 1.48 -14.24 -10.42
CA ASN A 71 2.58 -13.57 -11.13
C ASN A 71 2.13 -12.80 -12.39
N CYS A 72 0.90 -12.31 -12.41
CA CYS A 72 0.33 -11.47 -13.47
C CYS A 72 0.21 -10.01 -13.00
N PRO A 73 0.13 -9.05 -13.92
CA PRO A 73 -0.07 -7.65 -13.57
C PRO A 73 -1.49 -7.37 -13.04
N PHE A 74 -1.61 -6.24 -12.35
CA PHE A 74 -2.87 -5.75 -11.80
C PHE A 74 -3.24 -4.42 -12.45
N LEU A 75 -4.53 -4.21 -12.67
CA LEU A 75 -5.11 -2.99 -13.19
C LEU A 75 -6.24 -2.54 -12.27
N GLY A 76 -6.17 -1.31 -11.79
CA GLY A 76 -7.18 -0.76 -10.88
C GLY A 76 -8.16 0.17 -11.58
N VAL A 77 -9.46 -0.12 -11.46
CA VAL A 77 -10.56 0.76 -11.85
C VAL A 77 -11.12 1.45 -10.62
N ASN A 78 -10.94 2.76 -10.53
CA ASN A 78 -11.41 3.56 -9.40
C ASN A 78 -12.89 3.93 -9.56
N LEU A 79 -13.63 3.86 -8.46
CA LEU A 79 -15.06 4.24 -8.40
C LEU A 79 -15.30 5.68 -7.94
N GLY A 80 -14.24 6.44 -7.79
CA GLY A 80 -14.28 7.82 -7.29
C GLY A 80 -13.08 8.61 -7.77
N LYS A 81 -12.39 9.28 -6.85
CA LYS A 81 -11.15 9.99 -7.20
C LYS A 81 -10.01 9.01 -7.47
N VAL A 82 -9.33 9.17 -8.59
CA VAL A 82 -8.15 8.39 -8.99
C VAL A 82 -7.19 8.17 -7.82
N GLY A 83 -6.74 6.91 -7.65
CA GLY A 83 -5.82 6.50 -6.59
C GLY A 83 -4.36 6.54 -7.05
N PHE A 84 -3.46 6.09 -6.17
CA PHE A 84 -2.05 5.87 -6.51
C PHE A 84 -1.80 4.49 -7.13
N MET A 85 -2.75 3.56 -6.95
CA MET A 85 -2.69 2.19 -7.49
C MET A 85 -3.87 1.88 -8.42
N ALA A 86 -5.00 2.57 -8.25
CA ALA A 86 -6.20 2.41 -9.07
C ALA A 86 -6.45 3.72 -9.80
N ASP A 87 -5.98 3.84 -11.01
CA ASP A 87 -5.93 5.08 -11.78
C ASP A 87 -6.76 5.08 -13.07
N LEU A 88 -7.35 3.95 -13.48
CA LEU A 88 -8.42 3.97 -14.47
C LEU A 88 -9.67 4.60 -13.87
N ASP A 89 -10.10 5.72 -14.46
CA ASP A 89 -11.34 6.37 -14.06
C ASP A 89 -12.55 5.63 -14.65
N SER A 90 -13.56 5.40 -13.81
CA SER A 90 -14.81 4.81 -14.25
C SER A 90 -15.52 5.64 -15.34
N GLU A 91 -15.30 6.95 -15.42
CA GLU A 91 -15.87 7.83 -16.44
C GLU A 91 -15.21 7.62 -17.81
N ASN A 92 -13.91 7.29 -17.83
CA ASN A 92 -13.13 7.08 -19.06
C ASN A 92 -12.96 5.59 -19.42
N LEU A 93 -13.58 4.70 -18.67
CA LEU A 93 -13.40 3.25 -18.77
C LEU A 93 -13.62 2.71 -20.20
N ILE A 94 -14.64 3.23 -20.91
CA ILE A 94 -15.00 2.78 -22.26
C ILE A 94 -13.87 3.06 -23.28
N THR A 95 -13.10 4.12 -23.09
CA THR A 95 -12.01 4.50 -23.98
C THR A 95 -10.66 3.92 -23.55
N GLU A 96 -10.36 3.95 -22.26
CA GLU A 96 -9.05 3.61 -21.74
C GLU A 96 -8.84 2.09 -21.56
N LEU A 97 -9.86 1.35 -21.11
CA LEU A 97 -9.70 -0.09 -20.88
C LEU A 97 -9.38 -0.88 -22.16
N PRO A 98 -10.05 -0.67 -23.32
CA PRO A 98 -9.68 -1.32 -24.56
C PRO A 98 -8.23 -1.02 -25.01
N GLU A 99 -7.76 0.20 -24.79
CA GLU A 99 -6.39 0.58 -25.11
C GLU A 99 -5.38 -0.19 -24.22
N VAL A 100 -5.63 -0.26 -22.91
CA VAL A 100 -4.81 -1.03 -21.98
C VAL A 100 -4.79 -2.51 -22.36
N LEU A 101 -5.94 -3.11 -22.69
CA LEU A 101 -6.07 -4.51 -23.11
C LEU A 101 -5.35 -4.78 -24.45
N SER A 102 -5.28 -3.79 -25.33
CA SER A 102 -4.52 -3.90 -26.60
C SER A 102 -2.99 -3.77 -26.44
N GLY A 103 -2.51 -3.61 -25.19
CA GLY A 103 -1.08 -3.46 -24.88
C GLY A 103 -0.59 -2.00 -24.86
N LYS A 104 -1.47 -1.01 -25.04
CA LYS A 104 -1.15 0.41 -24.85
C LYS A 104 -1.22 0.75 -23.36
N ASN A 105 -0.21 0.37 -22.62
CA ASN A 105 -0.13 0.58 -21.18
C ASN A 105 1.31 0.81 -20.74
N LEU A 106 1.47 1.33 -19.53
CA LEU A 106 2.74 1.40 -18.83
C LEU A 106 2.74 0.33 -17.74
N VAL A 107 3.84 -0.39 -17.62
CA VAL A 107 4.04 -1.40 -16.56
C VAL A 107 4.93 -0.80 -15.49
N GLU A 108 4.43 -0.71 -14.28
CA GLU A 108 5.20 -0.30 -13.12
C GLU A 108 5.43 -1.50 -12.19
N GLU A 109 6.68 -1.80 -11.86
CA GLU A 109 7.02 -2.84 -10.92
C GLU A 109 7.24 -2.25 -9.52
N LYS A 110 6.41 -2.67 -8.57
CA LYS A 110 6.47 -2.25 -7.17
C LYS A 110 7.24 -3.25 -6.32
N GLU A 111 8.24 -2.76 -5.59
CA GLU A 111 8.94 -3.56 -4.59
C GLU A 111 8.05 -3.78 -3.36
N THR A 112 8.22 -4.93 -2.71
CA THR A 112 7.54 -5.27 -1.46
C THR A 112 8.55 -5.52 -0.35
N LEU A 113 8.09 -5.44 0.91
CA LEU A 113 8.88 -5.74 2.09
C LEU A 113 8.54 -7.13 2.63
N SER A 114 9.55 -7.79 3.18
CA SER A 114 9.39 -8.97 4.01
C SER A 114 9.68 -8.60 5.47
N CYS A 115 8.76 -8.94 6.36
CA CYS A 115 8.94 -8.89 7.81
C CYS A 115 9.11 -10.30 8.35
N THR A 116 10.24 -10.57 8.99
CA THR A 116 10.48 -11.86 9.66
C THR A 116 10.32 -11.68 11.18
N TYR A 117 9.36 -12.38 11.75
CA TYR A 117 9.11 -12.42 13.19
C TYR A 117 8.75 -13.85 13.65
N ASN A 118 9.39 -14.34 14.73
CA ASN A 118 9.21 -15.69 15.29
C ASN A 118 9.37 -16.84 14.26
N GLY A 119 10.19 -16.64 13.22
CA GLY A 119 10.40 -17.61 12.15
C GLY A 119 9.34 -17.62 11.06
N GLU A 120 8.33 -16.79 11.17
CA GLU A 120 7.33 -16.55 10.13
C GLU A 120 7.69 -15.33 9.29
N GLU A 121 7.28 -15.35 8.03
CA GLU A 121 7.52 -14.29 7.06
C GLU A 121 6.20 -13.67 6.60
N TYR A 122 6.14 -12.34 6.62
CA TYR A 122 4.99 -11.54 6.26
C TYR A 122 5.37 -10.55 5.16
N THR A 123 4.57 -10.45 4.12
CA THR A 123 4.81 -9.53 2.99
C THR A 123 3.97 -8.26 3.13
N ALA A 124 4.61 -7.09 3.00
CA ALA A 124 3.96 -5.79 2.96
C ALA A 124 4.19 -5.11 1.59
N PHE A 125 3.16 -4.46 1.08
CA PHE A 125 3.20 -3.66 -0.14
C PHE A 125 3.49 -2.18 0.16
N ASN A 126 2.85 -1.64 1.19
CA ASN A 126 3.06 -0.25 1.61
C ASN A 126 4.05 -0.15 2.77
N GLU A 127 3.71 -0.73 3.93
CA GLU A 127 4.51 -0.51 5.12
C GLU A 127 4.37 -1.62 6.17
N ILE A 128 5.40 -1.69 7.00
CA ILE A 128 5.44 -2.45 8.25
C ILE A 128 5.50 -1.45 9.39
N VAL A 129 4.57 -1.54 10.32
CA VAL A 129 4.44 -0.61 11.43
C VAL A 129 4.64 -1.33 12.76
N LEU A 130 5.60 -0.88 13.56
CA LEU A 130 5.65 -1.19 14.99
C LEU A 130 4.73 -0.20 15.71
N HIS A 131 3.77 -0.68 16.48
CA HIS A 131 2.82 0.17 17.20
C HIS A 131 2.49 -0.38 18.58
N THR A 132 2.13 0.52 19.52
CA THR A 132 1.60 0.15 20.83
C THR A 132 0.08 0.24 20.86
N GLN A 133 -0.56 -0.58 21.68
CA GLN A 133 -2.02 -0.56 21.87
C GLN A 133 -2.53 0.80 22.39
N LYS A 134 -1.70 1.53 23.14
CA LYS A 134 -2.08 2.80 23.80
C LYS A 134 -1.07 3.89 23.47
N SER A 135 -1.44 4.82 22.61
CA SER A 135 -0.58 5.89 22.09
C SER A 135 -0.09 6.93 23.12
N TYR A 136 -0.55 6.89 24.37
CA TYR A 136 -0.05 7.76 25.44
C TYR A 136 1.12 7.17 26.26
N LYS A 137 1.58 5.97 25.89
CA LYS A 137 2.70 5.29 26.56
C LYS A 137 3.75 4.91 25.52
N LEU A 138 4.87 5.58 25.56
CA LEU A 138 5.96 5.44 24.59
C LEU A 138 6.67 4.08 24.76
N MET A 139 6.91 3.41 23.64
CA MET A 139 7.85 2.29 23.54
C MET A 139 9.29 2.81 23.51
N HIS A 140 10.22 2.00 23.96
CA HIS A 140 11.64 2.22 23.77
C HIS A 140 12.19 1.12 22.87
N PHE A 141 12.65 1.50 21.69
CA PHE A 141 13.18 0.57 20.69
C PHE A 141 14.51 1.04 20.11
N GLU A 142 15.22 0.07 19.58
CA GLU A 142 16.48 0.24 18.87
C GLU A 142 16.26 -0.09 17.39
N LEU A 143 16.85 0.72 16.52
CA LEU A 143 16.90 0.49 15.09
C LEU A 143 18.33 0.24 14.67
N LYS A 144 18.56 -0.84 13.94
CA LYS A 144 19.81 -1.14 13.26
C LYS A 144 19.60 -1.28 11.76
N ILE A 145 20.62 -0.93 10.99
CA ILE A 145 20.69 -1.12 9.54
C ILE A 145 22.05 -1.71 9.23
N GLU A 146 22.10 -2.86 8.53
CA GLU A 146 23.32 -3.60 8.25
C GLU A 146 24.17 -3.83 9.54
N ASP A 147 23.51 -4.26 10.62
CA ASP A 147 24.08 -4.45 11.96
C ASP A 147 24.57 -3.18 12.67
N ASN A 148 24.58 -2.02 12.00
CA ASN A 148 24.96 -0.76 12.61
C ASN A 148 23.79 -0.15 13.40
N LEU A 149 24.06 0.23 14.63
CA LEU A 149 23.09 0.98 15.45
C LEU A 149 22.86 2.37 14.86
N ILE A 150 21.63 2.64 14.45
CA ILE A 150 21.25 3.96 13.94
C ILE A 150 20.81 4.84 15.10
N TYR A 151 19.87 4.34 15.93
CA TYR A 151 19.41 5.05 17.11
C TYR A 151 18.65 4.16 18.09
N ARG A 152 18.53 4.68 19.32
CA ARG A 152 17.54 4.25 20.31
C ARG A 152 16.56 5.38 20.52
N LYS A 153 15.26 5.11 20.40
CA LYS A 153 14.22 6.13 20.52
C LYS A 153 13.07 5.70 21.41
N ARG A 154 12.39 6.71 21.94
CA ARG A 154 11.09 6.55 22.59
C ARG A 154 10.04 7.20 21.72
N ALA A 155 9.04 6.43 21.30
CA ALA A 155 7.97 6.89 20.41
C ALA A 155 6.73 6.00 20.60
N ASP A 156 5.60 6.38 20.00
CA ASP A 156 4.40 5.54 19.91
C ASP A 156 4.60 4.37 18.94
N GLY A 157 5.51 4.52 17.98
CA GLY A 157 5.79 3.49 16.99
C GLY A 157 6.85 3.88 15.96
N LEU A 158 7.00 3.01 14.98
CA LEU A 158 7.92 3.14 13.87
C LEU A 158 7.25 2.62 12.60
N ILE A 159 7.35 3.36 11.51
CA ILE A 159 6.91 2.94 10.17
C ILE A 159 8.15 2.68 9.32
N ILE A 160 8.18 1.54 8.64
CA ILE A 160 9.14 1.20 7.58
C ILE A 160 8.32 1.00 6.32
N SER A 161 8.48 1.90 5.37
CA SER A 161 7.62 2.01 4.20
C SER A 161 8.41 1.87 2.91
N THR A 162 7.81 1.23 1.90
CA THR A 162 8.29 1.25 0.51
C THR A 162 8.10 2.63 -0.12
N SER A 163 8.64 2.85 -1.32
CA SER A 163 8.31 4.05 -2.11
C SER A 163 6.80 4.17 -2.37
N ASN A 164 6.12 3.05 -2.63
CA ASN A 164 4.67 3.02 -2.81
C ASN A 164 3.93 3.48 -1.54
N GLY A 165 4.30 2.95 -0.38
CA GLY A 165 3.73 3.32 0.92
C GLY A 165 4.11 4.72 1.40
N SER A 166 5.05 5.41 0.73
CA SER A 166 5.41 6.79 1.07
C SER A 166 4.23 7.76 0.96
N THR A 167 3.22 7.44 0.16
CA THR A 167 1.97 8.19 0.02
C THR A 167 0.83 7.67 0.91
N ALA A 168 1.09 6.63 1.73
CA ALA A 168 0.13 6.03 2.66
C ALA A 168 0.34 6.52 4.10
N TYR A 169 0.43 5.63 5.08
CA TYR A 169 0.54 6.01 6.50
C TYR A 169 1.84 6.75 6.82
N SER A 170 2.93 6.45 6.10
CA SER A 170 4.20 7.18 6.24
C SER A 170 4.04 8.68 5.98
N LEU A 171 3.24 9.08 4.96
CA LEU A 171 2.95 10.48 4.68
C LEU A 171 2.24 11.17 5.84
N SER A 172 1.22 10.52 6.42
CA SER A 172 0.47 11.04 7.58
C SER A 172 1.36 11.22 8.82
N ALA A 173 2.42 10.43 8.93
CA ALA A 173 3.42 10.53 9.99
C ALA A 173 4.54 11.55 9.70
N GLY A 174 4.45 12.32 8.61
CA GLY A 174 5.44 13.32 8.21
C GLY A 174 6.62 12.77 7.42
N GLY A 175 6.48 11.58 6.84
CA GLY A 175 7.44 11.02 5.89
C GLY A 175 7.42 11.77 4.56
N PRO A 176 8.54 11.78 3.79
CA PRO A 176 8.59 12.38 2.47
C PRO A 176 7.84 11.53 1.44
N ILE A 177 7.34 12.17 0.39
CA ILE A 177 6.87 11.49 -0.82
C ILE A 177 8.08 11.03 -1.61
N LEU A 178 8.14 9.75 -1.96
CA LEU A 178 9.12 9.19 -2.88
C LEU A 178 8.50 9.03 -4.26
N SER A 179 9.23 9.43 -5.30
CA SER A 179 8.86 9.05 -6.67
C SER A 179 8.87 7.52 -6.78
N PRO A 180 7.95 6.92 -7.55
CA PRO A 180 7.88 5.46 -7.74
C PRO A 180 9.21 4.82 -8.18
N ASP A 181 10.02 5.55 -8.96
CA ASP A 181 11.30 5.07 -9.48
C ASP A 181 12.41 5.01 -8.41
N VAL A 182 12.19 5.61 -7.24
CA VAL A 182 13.19 5.64 -6.16
C VAL A 182 13.20 4.31 -5.44
N LYS A 183 14.30 3.58 -5.57
CA LYS A 183 14.56 2.34 -4.83
C LYS A 183 15.02 2.67 -3.41
N GLY A 184 14.07 3.01 -2.56
CA GLY A 184 14.33 3.44 -1.18
C GLY A 184 13.23 3.04 -0.21
N LEU A 185 13.61 2.91 1.06
CA LEU A 185 12.69 2.73 2.18
C LEU A 185 12.64 4.01 3.01
N VAL A 186 11.45 4.38 3.43
CA VAL A 186 11.23 5.51 4.35
C VAL A 186 11.03 4.97 5.76
N ILE A 187 11.82 5.42 6.70
CA ILE A 187 11.74 5.07 8.11
C ILE A 187 11.25 6.29 8.89
N THR A 188 10.03 6.23 9.41
CA THR A 188 9.37 7.35 10.08
C THR A 188 8.95 6.94 11.50
N SER A 189 9.34 7.72 12.51
CA SER A 189 8.90 7.48 13.89
C SER A 189 7.54 8.12 14.14
N LEU A 190 6.65 7.39 14.83
CA LEU A 190 5.34 7.89 15.24
C LEU A 190 5.46 8.65 16.58
N ASN A 191 5.08 9.91 16.61
CA ASN A 191 5.07 10.75 17.80
C ASN A 191 6.33 10.57 18.68
N PRO A 192 7.55 10.76 18.12
CA PRO A 192 8.78 10.58 18.87
C PRO A 192 8.91 11.62 19.99
N LEU A 193 9.41 11.20 21.15
CA LEU A 193 9.70 12.11 22.26
C LEU A 193 10.76 13.17 21.90
N SER A 194 11.69 12.81 21.01
CA SER A 194 12.77 13.69 20.57
C SER A 194 12.31 14.65 19.48
N LEU A 195 12.45 15.94 19.70
CA LEU A 195 12.15 16.99 18.71
C LEU A 195 13.12 16.98 17.50
N SER A 196 14.27 16.35 17.63
CA SER A 196 15.27 16.21 16.56
C SER A 196 15.01 14.99 15.65
N ALA A 197 13.98 14.19 15.94
CA ALA A 197 13.64 13.05 15.10
C ALA A 197 13.27 13.52 13.69
N ARG A 198 13.87 12.88 12.68
CA ARG A 198 13.55 13.11 11.26
C ARG A 198 13.35 11.77 10.59
N PRO A 199 12.49 11.69 9.58
CA PRO A 199 12.42 10.54 8.69
C PRO A 199 13.79 10.27 8.06
N LEU A 200 14.09 9.00 7.85
CA LEU A 200 15.33 8.54 7.22
C LEU A 200 14.96 7.78 5.95
N ILE A 201 15.68 8.04 4.87
CA ILE A 201 15.59 7.26 3.63
C ILE A 201 16.85 6.41 3.52
N VAL A 202 16.67 5.13 3.22
CA VAL A 202 17.75 4.16 3.01
C VAL A 202 17.51 3.38 1.71
N PRO A 203 18.53 2.75 1.12
CA PRO A 203 18.35 1.87 -0.04
C PRO A 203 17.30 0.78 0.23
N SER A 204 16.56 0.38 -0.81
CA SER A 204 15.47 -0.60 -0.66
C SER A 204 15.95 -2.00 -0.29
N ASP A 205 17.22 -2.33 -0.55
CA ASP A 205 17.89 -3.59 -0.21
C ASP A 205 18.48 -3.61 1.21
N SER A 206 18.35 -2.51 1.97
CA SER A 206 18.84 -2.43 3.34
C SER A 206 18.18 -3.49 4.25
N LYS A 207 19.00 -4.12 5.08
CA LYS A 207 18.54 -5.03 6.14
C LYS A 207 18.30 -4.25 7.41
N ILE A 208 17.05 -4.17 7.81
CA ILE A 208 16.61 -3.41 8.97
C ILE A 208 16.27 -4.37 10.10
N GLU A 209 16.80 -4.12 11.30
CA GLU A 209 16.44 -4.84 12.51
C GLU A 209 15.86 -3.85 13.52
N VAL A 210 14.71 -4.18 14.06
CA VAL A 210 14.06 -3.41 15.12
C VAL A 210 14.00 -4.28 16.37
N ASN A 211 14.55 -3.76 17.47
CA ASN A 211 14.55 -4.43 18.75
C ASN A 211 13.79 -3.60 19.79
N LEU A 212 12.76 -4.17 20.38
CA LEU A 212 11.97 -3.56 21.41
C LEU A 212 12.67 -3.71 22.77
N ILE A 213 13.32 -2.63 23.25
CA ILE A 213 14.11 -2.65 24.49
C ILE A 213 13.21 -2.70 25.72
N LYS A 214 12.16 -1.88 25.73
CA LYS A 214 11.22 -1.78 26.86
C LYS A 214 9.84 -1.36 26.38
N THR A 215 8.86 -2.16 26.74
CA THR A 215 7.44 -1.80 26.74
C THR A 215 6.97 -1.65 28.17
N PRO A 216 6.08 -0.71 28.47
CA PRO A 216 5.36 -0.71 29.73
C PRO A 216 4.67 -2.07 29.93
N SER A 217 4.75 -2.63 31.13
CA SER A 217 4.30 -4.00 31.48
C SER A 217 2.82 -4.28 31.21
N ASP A 218 2.02 -3.23 31.04
CA ASP A 218 0.58 -3.29 30.80
C ASP A 218 0.20 -3.02 29.32
N LEU A 219 1.17 -3.01 28.40
CA LEU A 219 0.95 -2.71 26.99
C LEU A 219 1.28 -3.89 26.09
N ASN A 220 0.37 -4.16 25.17
CA ASN A 220 0.68 -4.97 24.00
C ASN A 220 1.32 -4.10 22.94
N SER A 221 2.32 -4.65 22.26
CA SER A 221 2.93 -4.09 21.06
C SER A 221 2.62 -5.00 19.89
N PHE A 222 2.50 -4.40 18.70
CA PHE A 222 2.11 -5.10 17.49
C PHE A 222 3.03 -4.72 16.34
N ILE A 223 3.25 -5.69 15.45
CA ILE A 223 3.71 -5.47 14.11
C ILE A 223 2.45 -5.45 13.24
N ILE A 224 2.25 -4.38 12.49
CA ILE A 224 1.08 -4.21 11.62
C ILE A 224 1.57 -4.17 10.17
N ILE A 225 0.99 -5.01 9.32
CA ILE A 225 1.33 -5.15 7.91
C ILE A 225 0.23 -4.49 7.06
N ASP A 226 0.57 -3.43 6.32
CA ASP A 226 -0.35 -2.69 5.44
C ASP A 226 -1.69 -2.32 6.12
N GLY A 227 -1.65 -1.99 7.40
CA GLY A 227 -2.81 -1.53 8.18
C GLY A 227 -3.92 -2.56 8.43
N ASN A 228 -3.78 -3.82 8.00
CA ASN A 228 -4.86 -4.80 8.08
C ASN A 228 -4.51 -6.14 8.74
N GLN A 229 -3.23 -6.46 8.89
CA GLN A 229 -2.79 -7.66 9.59
C GLN A 229 -2.00 -7.28 10.83
N GLU A 230 -2.47 -7.67 12.00
CA GLU A 230 -1.85 -7.39 13.29
C GLU A 230 -1.17 -8.65 13.84
N ILE A 231 0.09 -8.54 14.22
CA ILE A 231 0.90 -9.58 14.82
C ILE A 231 1.32 -9.10 16.20
N LYS A 232 0.87 -9.75 17.24
CA LYS A 232 1.22 -9.39 18.61
C LYS A 232 2.67 -9.75 18.89
N ILE A 233 3.43 -8.79 19.44
CA ILE A 233 4.79 -9.04 19.93
C ILE A 233 4.72 -9.66 21.30
N GLU A 234 5.26 -10.88 21.43
CA GLU A 234 5.26 -11.65 22.66
C GLU A 234 6.66 -11.68 23.30
N ASP A 235 7.25 -12.86 23.45
CA ASP A 235 8.52 -13.07 24.17
C ASP A 235 9.71 -12.56 23.36
N ARG A 236 9.76 -12.84 22.07
CA ARG A 236 10.78 -12.32 21.17
C ARG A 236 10.46 -10.89 20.81
N LYS A 237 11.39 -9.98 21.08
CA LYS A 237 11.20 -8.54 20.94
C LYS A 237 11.87 -7.92 19.72
N ASP A 238 12.51 -8.74 18.89
CA ASP A 238 13.17 -8.31 17.67
C ASP A 238 12.45 -8.86 16.44
N PHE A 239 12.39 -8.05 15.40
CA PHE A 239 11.95 -8.45 14.07
C PHE A 239 12.85 -7.82 13.01
N LYS A 240 12.88 -8.44 11.84
CA LYS A 240 13.70 -7.99 10.72
C LYS A 240 12.81 -7.60 9.56
N VAL A 241 13.24 -6.56 8.86
CA VAL A 241 12.59 -6.08 7.64
C VAL A 241 13.66 -6.03 6.54
N THR A 242 13.33 -6.65 5.42
CA THR A 242 14.18 -6.69 4.23
C THR A 242 13.31 -6.48 2.99
N LYS A 243 13.93 -6.21 1.87
CA LYS A 243 13.25 -6.32 0.57
C LYS A 243 12.75 -7.75 0.39
N SER A 244 11.53 -7.92 -0.09
CA SER A 244 10.98 -9.23 -0.46
C SER A 244 11.44 -9.61 -1.88
N ASP A 245 11.57 -10.92 -2.14
CA ASP A 245 11.77 -11.44 -3.50
C ASP A 245 10.51 -11.35 -4.38
N LYS A 246 9.37 -11.02 -3.77
CA LYS A 246 8.11 -10.82 -4.48
C LYS A 246 7.99 -9.38 -4.96
N SER A 247 7.62 -9.19 -6.20
CA SER A 247 7.25 -7.90 -6.77
C SER A 247 5.78 -7.89 -7.18
N PHE A 248 5.25 -6.69 -7.34
CA PHE A 248 3.88 -6.46 -7.74
C PHE A 248 3.88 -5.56 -8.98
N LYS A 249 3.25 -6.01 -10.07
CA LYS A 249 3.18 -5.25 -11.31
C LYS A 249 1.84 -4.55 -11.43
N LEU A 250 1.89 -3.22 -11.61
CA LEU A 250 0.72 -2.41 -11.94
C LEU A 250 0.74 -2.08 -13.43
N LEU A 251 -0.44 -2.15 -14.06
CA LEU A 251 -0.67 -1.54 -15.36
C LEU A 251 -1.32 -0.18 -15.16
N HIS A 252 -0.82 0.79 -15.90
CA HIS A 252 -1.36 2.13 -15.95
C HIS A 252 -1.77 2.48 -17.39
N PRO A 253 -2.83 3.27 -17.61
CA PRO A 253 -3.13 3.82 -18.92
C PRO A 253 -1.99 4.71 -19.40
N VAL A 254 -1.86 4.84 -20.72
CA VAL A 254 -0.90 5.79 -21.31
C VAL A 254 -1.27 7.21 -20.89
N GLY A 255 -0.28 7.94 -20.35
CA GLY A 255 -0.51 9.29 -19.81
C GLY A 255 -0.65 9.32 -18.28
N HIS A 256 -0.48 8.17 -17.61
CA HIS A 256 -0.34 8.15 -16.16
C HIS A 256 0.75 9.12 -15.70
N ASP A 257 0.43 9.98 -14.73
CA ASP A 257 1.34 10.96 -14.13
C ASP A 257 1.18 10.94 -12.60
N PHE A 258 2.18 10.33 -11.95
CA PHE A 258 2.25 10.25 -10.49
C PHE A 258 2.19 11.62 -9.80
N PHE A 259 2.86 12.64 -10.37
CA PHE A 259 2.87 13.97 -9.77
C PHE A 259 1.54 14.70 -9.94
N LYS A 260 0.82 14.45 -11.04
CA LYS A 260 -0.56 14.91 -11.19
C LYS A 260 -1.45 14.28 -10.12
N THR A 261 -1.34 12.97 -9.90
CA THR A 261 -2.08 12.28 -8.83
C THR A 261 -1.75 12.84 -7.45
N CYS A 262 -0.47 13.19 -7.17
CA CYS A 262 -0.10 13.87 -5.92
C CYS A 262 -0.80 15.22 -5.78
N ARG A 263 -0.83 16.05 -6.81
CA ARG A 263 -1.52 17.35 -6.78
C ARG A 263 -3.02 17.19 -6.54
N ASP A 264 -3.66 16.33 -7.32
CA ASP A 264 -5.12 16.16 -7.30
C ASP A 264 -5.62 15.50 -6.02
N LYS A 265 -4.90 14.53 -5.49
CA LYS A 265 -5.30 13.74 -4.33
C LYS A 265 -4.86 14.33 -3.00
N LEU A 266 -3.64 14.89 -2.94
CA LEU A 266 -3.04 15.40 -1.72
C LEU A 266 -3.13 16.93 -1.62
N HIS A 267 -3.65 17.60 -2.64
CA HIS A 267 -3.57 19.07 -2.77
C HIS A 267 -2.14 19.59 -2.64
N TRP A 268 -1.18 18.80 -3.15
CA TRP A 268 0.23 19.06 -2.99
C TRP A 268 0.70 20.22 -3.84
N SER A 269 1.31 21.22 -3.20
CA SER A 269 1.86 22.41 -3.83
C SER A 269 0.84 23.27 -4.63
N LEU A 270 -0.47 23.13 -4.38
CA LEU A 270 -1.47 24.01 -4.99
C LEU A 270 -1.38 25.40 -4.35
N SER A 271 -1.26 26.44 -5.17
CA SER A 271 -1.40 27.83 -4.72
C SER A 271 -2.86 28.14 -4.38
N LYS A 272 -3.11 29.16 -3.51
CA LYS A 272 -4.47 29.59 -3.17
C LYS A 272 -5.27 30.06 -4.38
N ASP A 273 -4.59 30.50 -5.44
CA ASP A 273 -5.20 31.07 -6.64
C ASP A 273 -5.71 29.99 -7.61
N GLU A 274 -5.20 28.74 -7.54
CA GLU A 274 -5.65 27.62 -8.36
C GLU A 274 -6.92 26.93 -7.83
N ASN A 275 -7.25 27.13 -6.55
CA ASN A 275 -8.46 26.57 -5.92
C ASN A 275 -9.75 27.35 -6.23
N SER A 276 -9.68 28.49 -6.94
CA SER A 276 -10.84 29.33 -7.29
C SER A 276 -11.38 29.08 -8.69
N SER A 277 -10.86 28.12 -9.45
CA SER A 277 -11.19 27.89 -10.87
C SER A 277 -11.90 26.56 -11.15
N ASN A 278 -12.47 25.90 -10.12
CA ASN A 278 -13.29 24.69 -10.29
C ASN A 278 -14.66 24.84 -9.64
#